data_0f984d2f6a8483a8c168215ce95fb4be
#
_entry.id   0f984d2f6a8483a8c168215ce95fb4be
#
_cell.length_a   1.000
_cell.length_b   1.000
_cell.length_c   1.000
_cell.angle_alpha   90.00
_cell.angle_beta   90.00
_cell.angle_gamma   90.00
#
_symmetry.space_group_name_H-M   'P 1'
#
loop_
_entity.id
_entity.type
_entity.pdbx_description
1 polymer ?
#
loop_
_entity_poly.entity_id
_entity_poly.type
_entity_poly.pdbx_seq_one_letter_code
_entity_poly.pdbx_strand_id
1 'polypeptide(L)'
;IVKEYTAAPLFMLDKAKGRHQWFIEFEKMPPSMEEFASLLDKTLQELNSDYEAKRYKEISFQPLEITIAHEGAFYEWLKEKGKLGGQHKIPRLSNDRTHIEQLLAINKQLS
;
A
#
# COMPACT_ATOMS: atom_id res chain seq x y z
N ILE A 1 13.55 -6.39 2.24
CA ILE A 1 13.61 -5.22 3.13
C ILE A 1 12.80 -4.08 2.52
N VAL A 2 11.81 -3.63 3.25
CA VAL A 2 10.95 -2.53 2.81
C VAL A 2 11.66 -1.20 3.08
N LYS A 3 11.75 -0.38 2.05
CA LYS A 3 12.32 0.96 2.16
C LYS A 3 11.25 1.99 2.53
N GLU A 4 10.13 1.97 1.82
CA GLU A 4 8.98 2.86 2.07
C GLU A 4 7.69 2.19 1.64
N TYR A 5 6.60 2.61 2.25
CA TYR A 5 5.29 2.08 1.88
C TYR A 5 4.17 3.04 2.26
N THR A 6 3.05 2.87 1.57
CA THR A 6 1.77 3.47 1.93
C THR A 6 0.66 2.52 1.53
N ALA A 7 -0.49 2.66 2.14
CA ALA A 7 -1.64 1.84 1.83
C ALA A 7 -2.92 2.68 1.85
N ALA A 8 -3.88 2.30 1.04
CA ALA A 8 -5.18 2.97 0.97
C ALA A 8 -6.25 1.95 0.56
N PRO A 9 -7.52 2.21 0.89
CA PRO A 9 -8.57 1.31 0.48
C PRO A 9 -8.80 1.35 -1.03
N LEU A 10 -9.16 0.21 -1.58
CA LEU A 10 -9.57 0.05 -2.97
C LEU A 10 -10.93 -0.64 -2.97
N PHE A 11 -11.95 0.04 -3.46
CA PHE A 11 -13.31 -0.49 -3.45
C PHE A 11 -13.69 -1.02 -4.82
N MET A 12 -14.38 -2.17 -4.82
CA MET A 12 -14.89 -2.76 -6.04
C MET A 12 -16.31 -2.24 -6.28
N LEU A 13 -16.52 -1.64 -7.44
CA LEU A 13 -17.76 -0.94 -7.75
C LEU A 13 -18.99 -1.85 -7.77
N ASP A 14 -18.82 -3.10 -8.16
CA ASP A 14 -19.96 -4.01 -8.41
C ASP A 14 -20.30 -4.95 -7.26
N LYS A 15 -19.52 -5.00 -6.19
CA LYS A 15 -19.69 -6.02 -5.16
C LYS A 15 -19.73 -5.49 -3.73
N ALA A 16 -19.67 -4.19 -3.53
CA ALA A 16 -19.61 -3.56 -2.22
C ALA A 16 -18.51 -4.16 -1.32
N LYS A 17 -17.51 -4.78 -1.94
CA LYS A 17 -16.34 -5.32 -1.24
C LYS A 17 -15.15 -4.45 -1.52
N GLY A 18 -14.15 -4.53 -0.67
CA GLY A 18 -12.94 -3.77 -0.85
C GLY A 18 -11.71 -4.59 -0.53
N ARG A 19 -10.58 -3.97 -0.68
CA ARG A 19 -9.31 -4.51 -0.24
C ARG A 19 -8.39 -3.33 0.07
N HIS A 20 -7.29 -3.58 0.77
CA HIS A 20 -6.24 -2.59 0.88
C HIS A 20 -5.31 -2.73 -0.32
N GLN A 21 -4.95 -1.61 -0.92
CA GLN A 21 -3.88 -1.57 -1.90
C GLN A 21 -2.65 -1.00 -1.22
N TRP A 22 -1.57 -1.75 -1.25
CA TRP A 22 -0.28 -1.35 -0.69
C TRP A 22 0.64 -0.97 -1.82
N PHE A 23 1.32 0.15 -1.66
CA PHE A 23 2.33 0.63 -2.60
C PHE A 23 3.65 0.60 -1.87
N ILE A 24 4.54 -0.32 -2.26
CA ILE A 24 5.75 -0.62 -1.49
C ILE A 24 6.98 -0.47 -2.38
N GLU A 25 7.94 0.31 -1.89
CA GLU A 25 9.27 0.38 -2.48
C GLU A 25 10.19 -0.50 -1.66
N PHE A 26 10.80 -1.50 -2.30
CA PHE A 26 11.70 -2.44 -1.63
C PHE A 26 13.14 -2.00 -1.83
N GLU A 27 13.92 -2.07 -0.76
CA GLU A 27 15.37 -1.95 -0.85
C GLU A 27 15.95 -3.26 -1.38
N LYS A 28 15.37 -4.37 -0.95
CA LYS A 28 15.68 -5.70 -1.45
C LYS A 28 14.38 -6.48 -1.61
N MET A 29 14.13 -7.00 -2.80
CA MET A 29 12.91 -7.74 -3.09
C MET A 29 12.83 -9.02 -2.27
N PRO A 30 11.64 -9.37 -1.76
CA PRO A 30 11.46 -10.67 -1.10
C PRO A 30 11.58 -11.81 -2.12
N PRO A 31 11.96 -13.01 -1.68
CA PRO A 31 12.05 -14.16 -2.59
C PRO A 31 10.75 -14.53 -3.26
N SER A 32 9.62 -14.30 -2.59
CA SER A 32 8.29 -14.57 -3.13
C SER A 32 7.33 -13.47 -2.72
N MET A 33 6.75 -12.79 -3.71
CA MET A 33 5.74 -11.75 -3.44
C MET A 33 4.46 -12.36 -2.90
N GLU A 34 4.09 -13.56 -3.34
CA GLU A 34 2.90 -14.24 -2.82
C GLU A 34 3.03 -14.53 -1.33
N GLU A 35 4.17 -15.06 -0.93
CA GLU A 35 4.42 -15.34 0.48
C GLU A 35 4.48 -14.07 1.31
N PHE A 36 5.10 -13.03 0.77
CA PHE A 36 5.16 -11.74 1.44
C PHE A 36 3.77 -11.16 1.66
N ALA A 37 2.94 -11.16 0.62
CA ALA A 37 1.58 -10.64 0.69
C ALA A 37 0.73 -11.43 1.69
N SER A 38 0.84 -12.75 1.67
CA SER A 38 0.14 -13.63 2.60
C SER A 38 0.53 -13.36 4.04
N LEU A 39 1.82 -13.23 4.29
CA LEU A 39 2.35 -12.96 5.62
C LEU A 39 1.90 -11.58 6.11
N LEU A 40 1.93 -10.58 5.25
CA LEU A 40 1.48 -9.23 5.59
C LEU A 40 0.00 -9.23 5.96
N ASP A 41 -0.83 -9.89 5.16
CA ASP A 41 -2.27 -9.98 5.41
C ASP A 41 -2.55 -10.68 6.75
N LYS A 42 -1.87 -11.79 7.00
CA LYS A 42 -2.00 -12.53 8.25
C LYS A 42 -1.56 -11.70 9.45
N THR A 43 -0.44 -11.00 9.33
CA THR A 43 0.09 -10.17 10.41
C THR A 43 -0.88 -9.03 10.73
N LEU A 44 -1.46 -8.40 9.70
CA LEU A 44 -2.46 -7.37 9.90
C LEU A 44 -3.69 -7.89 10.63
N GLN A 45 -4.13 -9.10 10.31
CA GLN A 45 -5.25 -9.72 11.00
C GLN A 45 -4.92 -9.97 12.47
N GLU A 46 -3.70 -10.37 12.77
CA GLU A 46 -3.27 -10.61 14.14
C GLU A 46 -3.15 -9.34 14.97
N LEU A 47 -2.73 -8.24 14.34
CA LEU A 47 -2.48 -6.99 15.03
C LEU A 47 -3.67 -6.04 15.05
N ASN A 48 -4.68 -6.26 14.22
CA ASN A 48 -5.80 -5.34 14.07
C ASN A 48 -7.11 -6.12 13.99
N SER A 49 -7.87 -6.11 15.08
CA SER A 49 -9.12 -6.84 15.14
C SER A 49 -10.18 -6.35 14.16
N ASP A 50 -10.17 -5.07 13.83
CA ASP A 50 -11.09 -4.53 12.83
C ASP A 50 -10.78 -5.07 11.44
N TYR A 51 -9.51 -5.13 11.08
CA TYR A 51 -9.08 -5.71 9.83
C TYR A 51 -9.41 -7.21 9.77
N GLU A 52 -9.17 -7.93 10.86
CA GLU A 52 -9.51 -9.35 10.97
C GLU A 52 -11.01 -9.58 10.73
N ALA A 53 -11.86 -8.76 11.36
CA ALA A 53 -13.30 -8.88 11.18
C ALA A 53 -13.71 -8.63 9.72
N LYS A 54 -13.12 -7.65 9.07
CA LYS A 54 -13.42 -7.34 7.67
C LYS A 54 -12.94 -8.45 6.71
N ARG A 55 -11.85 -9.13 7.09
CA ARG A 55 -11.30 -10.22 6.29
C ARG A 55 -11.99 -11.56 6.54
N TYR A 56 -12.76 -11.65 7.61
CA TYR A 56 -13.40 -12.93 8.00
C TYR A 56 -14.23 -13.48 6.85
N LYS A 57 -13.85 -14.66 6.35
CA LYS A 57 -14.45 -15.33 5.20
C LYS A 57 -14.58 -14.43 3.97
N GLU A 58 -13.75 -13.39 3.87
CA GLU A 58 -13.75 -12.44 2.77
C GLU A 58 -15.11 -11.77 2.55
N ILE A 59 -15.83 -11.53 3.64
CA ILE A 59 -17.17 -10.93 3.55
C ILE A 59 -17.12 -9.49 3.10
N SER A 60 -16.25 -8.68 3.71
CA SER A 60 -16.14 -7.26 3.39
C SER A 60 -14.84 -6.91 2.66
N PHE A 61 -13.75 -7.58 3.01
CA PHE A 61 -12.44 -7.31 2.43
C PHE A 61 -11.86 -8.56 1.79
N GLN A 62 -11.34 -8.37 0.59
CA GLN A 62 -10.52 -9.36 -0.10
C GLN A 62 -9.08 -9.29 0.42
N PRO A 63 -8.24 -10.27 0.12
CA PRO A 63 -6.82 -10.19 0.42
C PRO A 63 -6.21 -8.92 -0.16
N LEU A 64 -5.23 -8.36 0.54
CA LEU A 64 -4.59 -7.12 0.09
C LEU A 64 -3.87 -7.29 -1.25
N GLU A 65 -3.73 -6.16 -1.95
CA GLU A 65 -3.02 -6.09 -3.22
C GLU A 65 -1.74 -5.29 -3.00
N ILE A 66 -0.64 -5.74 -3.59
CA ILE A 66 0.63 -5.02 -3.51
C ILE A 66 1.03 -4.55 -4.89
N THR A 67 1.27 -3.25 -5.02
CA THR A 67 1.90 -2.67 -6.20
C THR A 67 3.34 -2.34 -5.84
N ILE A 68 4.28 -2.86 -6.61
CA ILE A 68 5.70 -2.63 -6.37
C ILE A 68 6.08 -1.29 -6.95
N ALA A 69 6.65 -0.42 -6.12
CA ALA A 69 7.12 0.88 -6.54
C ALA A 69 8.48 0.76 -7.24
N HIS A 70 8.68 1.53 -8.28
CA HIS A 70 10.01 1.71 -8.87
C HIS A 70 10.90 2.45 -7.88
N GLU A 71 12.19 2.20 -7.95
CA GLU A 71 13.15 2.91 -7.11
C GLU A 71 13.01 4.41 -7.33
N GLY A 72 12.90 5.15 -6.24
CA GLY A 72 12.79 6.60 -6.29
C GLY A 72 11.37 7.15 -6.41
N ALA A 73 10.34 6.29 -6.48
CA ALA A 73 8.96 6.77 -6.61
C ALA A 73 8.54 7.65 -5.44
N PHE A 74 8.82 7.22 -4.22
CA PHE A 74 8.50 8.03 -3.03
C PHE A 74 9.33 9.30 -2.96
N TYR A 75 10.58 9.24 -3.37
CA TYR A 75 11.45 10.41 -3.43
C TYR A 75 10.88 11.48 -4.37
N GLU A 76 10.46 11.07 -5.57
CA GLU A 76 9.89 12.00 -6.55
C GLU A 76 8.58 12.60 -6.04
N TRP A 77 7.75 11.80 -5.38
CA TRP A 77 6.49 12.29 -4.82
C TRP A 77 6.74 13.37 -3.75
N LEU A 78 7.69 13.11 -2.84
CA LEU A 78 8.04 14.07 -1.80
C LEU A 78 8.62 15.34 -2.41
N LYS A 79 9.44 15.20 -3.45
CA LYS A 79 10.03 16.33 -4.16
C LYS A 79 8.97 17.22 -4.80
N GLU A 80 7.99 16.61 -5.47
CA GLU A 80 6.90 17.36 -6.11
C GLU A 80 6.03 18.08 -5.07
N LYS A 81 5.93 17.54 -3.88
CA LYS A 81 5.20 18.18 -2.79
C LYS A 81 6.01 19.21 -2.01
N GLY A 82 7.27 19.40 -2.37
CA GLY A 82 8.15 20.33 -1.68
C GLY A 82 8.50 19.91 -0.28
N LYS A 83 8.50 18.61 -0.01
CA LYS A 83 8.67 18.07 1.34
C LYS A 83 10.00 17.41 1.60
N LEU A 84 10.94 17.53 0.68
CA LEU A 84 12.28 17.00 0.88
C LEU A 84 13.02 17.80 1.96
N GLY A 85 13.73 17.11 2.82
CA GLY A 85 14.53 17.74 3.87
C GLY A 85 13.73 18.24 5.05
N GLY A 86 12.42 18.09 5.07
CA GLY A 86 11.56 18.46 6.18
C GLY A 86 11.18 17.26 7.02
N GLN A 87 10.35 17.51 8.05
CA GLN A 87 9.84 16.44 8.91
C GLN A 87 8.55 15.84 8.37
N HIS A 88 8.42 15.77 7.08
CA HIS A 88 7.21 15.26 6.44
C HIS A 88 7.27 13.75 6.37
N LYS A 89 6.20 13.11 6.82
CA LYS A 89 6.08 11.67 6.80
C LYS A 89 5.15 11.24 5.69
N ILE A 90 5.48 10.12 5.09
CA ILE A 90 4.60 9.46 4.14
C ILE A 90 3.46 8.84 4.95
N PRO A 91 2.18 9.13 4.63
CA PRO A 91 1.07 8.49 5.31
C PRO A 91 1.12 6.97 5.12
N ARG A 92 1.14 6.23 6.22
CA ARG A 92 1.28 4.77 6.16
C ARG A 92 -0.03 4.09 5.78
N LEU A 93 -1.14 4.61 6.33
CA LEU A 93 -2.47 4.11 6.01
C LEU A 93 -3.39 5.31 5.90
N SER A 94 -3.92 5.54 4.71
CA SER A 94 -4.80 6.66 4.45
C SER A 94 -6.22 6.16 4.25
N ASN A 95 -7.22 6.94 4.71
CA ASN A 95 -8.62 6.60 4.50
C ASN A 95 -9.10 6.93 3.10
N ASP A 96 -8.37 7.78 2.37
CA ASP A 96 -8.69 8.10 0.99
C ASP A 96 -7.51 7.72 0.09
N ARG A 97 -7.70 7.88 -1.23
CA ARG A 97 -6.73 7.43 -2.21
C ARG A 97 -5.86 8.55 -2.79
N THR A 98 -5.95 9.76 -2.24
CA THR A 98 -5.24 10.92 -2.80
C THR A 98 -3.75 10.66 -2.97
N HIS A 99 -3.09 10.23 -1.91
CA HIS A 99 -1.65 10.02 -1.95
C HIS A 99 -1.27 8.84 -2.83
N ILE A 100 -1.97 7.73 -2.70
CA ILE A 100 -1.61 6.53 -3.47
C ILE A 100 -1.86 6.73 -4.97
N GLU A 101 -2.90 7.46 -5.34
CA GLU A 101 -3.15 7.76 -6.76
C GLU A 101 -2.03 8.63 -7.35
N GLN A 102 -1.54 9.59 -6.59
CA GLN A 102 -0.41 10.41 -7.01
C GLN A 102 0.86 9.57 -7.17
N LEU A 103 1.12 8.69 -6.21
CA LEU A 103 2.27 7.80 -6.26
C LEU A 103 2.19 6.81 -7.44
N LEU A 104 1.01 6.27 -7.70
CA LEU A 104 0.81 5.37 -8.83
C LEU A 104 1.07 6.07 -10.16
N ALA A 105 0.66 7.34 -10.28
CA ALA A 105 0.91 8.13 -11.50
C ALA A 105 2.42 8.35 -11.70
N ILE A 106 3.14 8.70 -10.63
CA ILE A 106 4.59 8.87 -10.68
C ILE A 106 5.27 7.55 -11.04
N ASN A 107 4.82 6.46 -10.45
CA ASN A 107 5.37 5.14 -10.71
C ASN A 107 5.24 4.77 -12.19
N LYS A 108 4.12 5.10 -12.79
CA LYS A 108 3.89 4.86 -14.21
C LYS A 108 4.86 5.66 -15.08
N GLN A 109 5.17 6.91 -14.69
CA GLN A 109 6.12 7.75 -15.40
C GLN A 109 7.54 7.19 -15.32
N LEU A 110 7.88 6.50 -14.23
CA LEU A 110 9.21 5.92 -14.03
C LEU A 110 9.40 4.58 -14.75
N SER A 111 8.32 4.00 -15.25
CA SER A 111 8.38 2.70 -15.94
C SER A 111 9.03 2.80 -17.33
#